data_6d9005b8d67751a529fa8530860cd63d
#
_entry.id   6d9005b8d67751a529fa8530860cd63d
#
_cell.length_a   1.000
_cell.length_b   1.000
_cell.length_c   1.000
_cell.angle_alpha   90.00
_cell.angle_beta   90.00
_cell.angle_gamma   90.00
#
_symmetry.space_group_name_H-M   'P 1'
#
loop_
_entity.id
_entity.type
_entity.pdbx_description
1 polymer ?
#
loop_
_entity_poly.entity_id
_entity_poly.type
_entity_poly.pdbx_seq_one_letter_code
_entity_poly.pdbx_strand_id
1 'polypeptide(L)'
;MEKINKLTMMDYIEETPSVLQYNIHNRKELLKPLFDYIQGRTVKQLVLIASGSSYNACHIARSFLLKCLDIPVRILTPYTFIYYEHDLIIVISQSGLSTNAIEALKKAKSLNYQTLCLTGDKNKDVKDYADVILEYGVGEELVGYVTKGVSTLALYLCLFAIEFANKKEFISELEKAVRLNKEMIVKSKEFIQKYFQSFSAMHQCYICGAGANYGTALEGALKIGE
;
A
#
# COMPACT_ATOMS: atom_id res chain seq x y z
N MET A 1 3.79 -37.48 5.39
CA MET A 1 3.07 -36.19 5.13
C MET A 1 3.85 -35.11 5.87
N GLU A 2 4.67 -34.35 5.16
CA GLU A 2 5.31 -33.17 5.72
C GLU A 2 4.20 -32.18 6.15
N LYS A 3 4.23 -31.76 7.41
CA LYS A 3 3.40 -30.65 7.88
C LYS A 3 3.85 -29.41 7.11
N ILE A 4 3.10 -29.01 6.10
CA ILE A 4 3.26 -27.67 5.50
C ILE A 4 3.01 -26.69 6.65
N ASN A 5 4.08 -26.09 7.15
CA ASN A 5 3.97 -25.05 8.17
C ASN A 5 3.25 -23.87 7.51
N LYS A 6 1.97 -23.71 7.82
CA LYS A 6 1.17 -22.60 7.30
C LYS A 6 1.71 -21.31 7.92
N LEU A 7 2.20 -20.39 7.08
CA LEU A 7 2.66 -19.08 7.51
C LEU A 7 1.52 -18.30 8.21
N THR A 8 1.87 -17.59 9.24
CA THR A 8 0.97 -16.77 10.06
C THR A 8 1.14 -15.28 9.73
N MET A 9 0.22 -14.43 10.20
CA MET A 9 0.41 -12.97 10.11
C MET A 9 1.71 -12.52 10.80
N MET A 10 2.10 -13.20 11.89
CA MET A 10 3.32 -12.85 12.62
C MET A 10 4.57 -13.09 11.77
N ASP A 11 4.61 -14.16 10.99
CA ASP A 11 5.73 -14.44 10.07
C ASP A 11 5.87 -13.30 9.04
N TYR A 12 4.76 -12.80 8.51
CA TYR A 12 4.78 -11.67 7.57
C TYR A 12 5.09 -10.32 8.24
N ILE A 13 4.70 -10.12 9.49
CA ILE A 13 5.13 -8.96 10.27
C ILE A 13 6.66 -8.97 10.44
N GLU A 14 7.24 -10.12 10.79
CA GLU A 14 8.67 -10.28 10.98
C GLU A 14 9.47 -10.16 9.67
N GLU A 15 8.90 -10.59 8.55
CA GLU A 15 9.48 -10.45 7.22
C GLU A 15 9.47 -8.99 6.71
N THR A 16 8.49 -8.18 7.15
CA THR A 16 8.26 -6.83 6.62
C THR A 16 9.53 -5.97 6.54
N PRO A 17 10.38 -5.84 7.59
CA PRO A 17 11.56 -4.97 7.50
C PRO A 17 12.53 -5.35 6.38
N SER A 18 12.70 -6.65 6.10
CA SER A 18 13.60 -7.12 5.04
C SER A 18 13.05 -6.82 3.64
N VAL A 19 11.74 -6.98 3.44
CA VAL A 19 11.07 -6.63 2.19
C VAL A 19 11.14 -5.12 1.93
N LEU A 20 10.87 -4.30 2.95
CA LEU A 20 10.98 -2.84 2.83
C LEU A 20 12.41 -2.41 2.48
N GLN A 21 13.42 -2.97 3.15
CA GLN A 21 14.82 -2.68 2.88
C GLN A 21 15.21 -3.07 1.45
N TYR A 22 14.79 -4.25 1.00
CA TYR A 22 15.02 -4.71 -0.38
C TYR A 22 14.41 -3.74 -1.39
N ASN A 23 13.18 -3.31 -1.18
CA ASN A 23 12.48 -2.40 -2.09
C ASN A 23 13.12 -1.01 -2.15
N ILE A 24 13.66 -0.49 -1.04
CA ILE A 24 14.41 0.77 -1.04
C ILE A 24 15.67 0.65 -1.91
N HIS A 25 16.43 -0.44 -1.77
CA HIS A 25 17.65 -0.66 -2.55
C HIS A 25 17.35 -0.83 -4.04
N ASN A 26 16.32 -1.59 -4.38
CA ASN A 26 15.96 -1.90 -5.77
C ASN A 26 14.87 -0.96 -6.34
N ARG A 27 14.64 0.20 -5.72
CA ARG A 27 13.53 1.11 -6.06
C ARG A 27 13.50 1.55 -7.51
N LYS A 28 14.66 1.71 -8.15
CA LYS A 28 14.72 2.13 -9.56
C LYS A 28 14.12 1.06 -10.48
N GLU A 29 14.44 -0.19 -10.24
CA GLU A 29 13.91 -1.32 -10.99
C GLU A 29 12.43 -1.54 -10.68
N LEU A 30 12.06 -1.45 -9.41
CA LEU A 30 10.69 -1.59 -8.93
C LEU A 30 9.75 -0.54 -9.54
N LEU A 31 10.21 0.70 -9.63
CA LEU A 31 9.42 1.82 -10.16
C LEU A 31 9.51 1.98 -11.68
N LYS A 32 10.49 1.36 -12.33
CA LYS A 32 10.73 1.51 -13.77
C LYS A 32 9.47 1.34 -14.61
N PRO A 33 8.64 0.29 -14.42
CA PRO A 33 7.44 0.12 -15.24
C PRO A 33 6.42 1.27 -15.08
N LEU A 34 6.32 1.88 -13.89
CA LEU A 34 5.48 3.06 -13.69
C LEU A 34 6.05 4.28 -14.40
N PHE A 35 7.36 4.50 -14.31
CA PHE A 35 8.01 5.61 -15.01
C PHE A 35 7.97 5.46 -16.54
N ASP A 36 8.14 4.25 -17.05
CA ASP A 36 7.96 3.95 -18.48
C ASP A 36 6.52 4.28 -18.93
N TYR A 37 5.52 3.97 -18.10
CA TYR A 37 4.12 4.28 -18.37
C TYR A 37 3.83 5.79 -18.40
N ILE A 38 4.42 6.57 -17.50
CA ILE A 38 4.18 8.03 -17.41
C ILE A 38 5.12 8.84 -18.30
N GLN A 39 6.09 8.21 -18.94
CA GLN A 39 7.04 8.89 -19.82
C GLN A 39 6.32 9.65 -20.94
N GLY A 40 6.63 10.93 -21.10
CA GLY A 40 6.01 11.81 -22.09
C GLY A 40 4.57 12.24 -21.77
N ARG A 41 4.03 11.84 -20.62
CA ARG A 41 2.70 12.28 -20.17
C ARG A 41 2.81 13.48 -19.22
N THR A 42 1.87 14.39 -19.33
CA THR A 42 1.70 15.45 -18.33
C THR A 42 0.82 14.90 -17.21
N VAL A 43 1.38 14.76 -16.01
CA VAL A 43 0.63 14.34 -14.83
C VAL A 43 0.28 15.57 -14.01
N LYS A 44 -1.00 15.92 -13.93
CA LYS A 44 -1.49 17.08 -13.18
C LYS A 44 -2.07 16.71 -11.80
N GLN A 45 -2.43 15.45 -11.59
CA GLN A 45 -2.98 14.94 -10.35
C GLN A 45 -2.69 13.45 -10.21
N LEU A 46 -2.45 12.99 -8.99
CA LEU A 46 -2.38 11.57 -8.64
C LEU A 46 -3.71 11.12 -8.02
N VAL A 47 -4.35 10.12 -8.60
CA VAL A 47 -5.58 9.53 -8.11
C VAL A 47 -5.34 8.06 -7.76
N LEU A 48 -5.46 7.73 -6.48
CA LEU A 48 -5.33 6.36 -5.98
C LEU A 48 -6.74 5.82 -5.67
N ILE A 49 -7.10 4.71 -6.30
CA ILE A 49 -8.39 4.06 -6.12
C ILE A 49 -8.17 2.73 -5.42
N ALA A 50 -8.68 2.60 -4.21
CA ALA A 50 -8.46 1.43 -3.37
C ALA A 50 -9.61 1.17 -2.40
N SER A 51 -9.63 -0.01 -1.78
CA SER A 51 -10.54 -0.38 -0.69
C SER A 51 -9.79 -1.14 0.40
N GLY A 52 -10.38 -1.22 1.61
CA GLY A 52 -9.81 -1.96 2.75
C GLY A 52 -8.39 -1.52 3.09
N SER A 53 -7.52 -2.48 3.41
CA SER A 53 -6.11 -2.22 3.78
C SER A 53 -5.32 -1.46 2.71
N SER A 54 -5.61 -1.66 1.42
CA SER A 54 -4.97 -0.88 0.35
C SER A 54 -5.36 0.60 0.41
N TYR A 55 -6.62 0.91 0.72
CA TYR A 55 -7.08 2.28 0.94
C TYR A 55 -6.39 2.91 2.16
N ASN A 56 -6.28 2.16 3.25
CA ASN A 56 -5.59 2.60 4.46
C ASN A 56 -4.09 2.84 4.21
N ALA A 57 -3.43 1.98 3.44
CA ALA A 57 -2.03 2.16 3.03
C ALA A 57 -1.81 3.44 2.22
N CYS A 58 -2.74 3.79 1.31
CA CYS A 58 -2.72 5.07 0.60
C CYS A 58 -2.80 6.25 1.57
N HIS A 59 -3.66 6.17 2.59
CA HIS A 59 -3.78 7.20 3.62
C HIS A 59 -2.54 7.30 4.53
N ILE A 60 -1.86 6.18 4.82
CA ILE A 60 -0.56 6.18 5.51
C ILE A 60 0.47 6.99 4.72
N ALA A 61 0.57 6.76 3.41
CA ALA A 61 1.51 7.47 2.54
C ALA A 61 1.12 8.93 2.27
N ARG A 62 -0.16 9.31 2.42
CA ARG A 62 -0.72 10.57 1.93
C ARG A 62 0.04 11.82 2.38
N SER A 63 0.37 11.92 3.66
CA SER A 63 1.08 13.10 4.17
C SER A 63 2.46 13.25 3.54
N PHE A 64 3.15 12.14 3.29
CA PHE A 64 4.44 12.13 2.60
C PHE A 64 4.29 12.47 1.11
N LEU A 65 3.28 11.92 0.44
CA LEU A 65 2.98 12.27 -0.95
C LEU A 65 2.77 13.78 -1.11
N LEU A 66 1.94 14.39 -0.24
CA LEU A 66 1.68 15.84 -0.25
C LEU A 66 2.92 16.68 0.09
N LYS A 67 3.86 16.15 0.88
CA LYS A 67 5.15 16.81 1.18
C LYS A 67 6.09 16.79 -0.02
N CYS A 68 6.05 15.72 -0.82
CA CYS A 68 6.98 15.53 -1.93
C CYS A 68 6.47 16.05 -3.26
N LEU A 69 5.18 15.83 -3.54
CA LEU A 69 4.58 16.11 -4.85
C LEU A 69 3.97 17.52 -4.89
N ASP A 70 4.26 18.26 -5.96
CA ASP A 70 3.66 19.58 -6.22
C ASP A 70 2.34 19.46 -7.02
N ILE A 71 1.70 18.27 -6.97
CA ILE A 71 0.41 18.00 -7.60
C ILE A 71 -0.59 17.51 -6.56
N PRO A 72 -1.90 17.72 -6.78
CA PRO A 72 -2.95 17.19 -5.91
C PRO A 72 -2.88 15.64 -5.83
N VAL A 73 -3.17 15.12 -4.64
CA VAL A 73 -3.28 13.67 -4.38
C VAL A 73 -4.67 13.37 -3.85
N ARG A 74 -5.42 12.56 -4.60
CA ARG A 74 -6.77 12.10 -4.21
C ARG A 74 -6.71 10.61 -3.93
N ILE A 75 -7.34 10.20 -2.83
CA ILE A 75 -7.52 8.79 -2.46
C ILE A 75 -9.02 8.55 -2.43
N LEU A 76 -9.49 7.67 -3.29
CA LEU A 76 -10.91 7.44 -3.56
C LEU A 76 -11.25 5.96 -3.41
N THR A 77 -12.49 5.69 -3.06
CA THR A 77 -13.04 4.34 -3.15
C THR A 77 -13.47 4.03 -4.59
N PRO A 78 -13.54 2.77 -5.00
CA PRO A 78 -13.95 2.36 -6.33
C PRO A 78 -15.31 2.91 -6.81
N TYR A 79 -16.18 3.28 -5.89
CA TYR A 79 -17.53 3.78 -6.21
C TYR A 79 -17.64 5.27 -6.46
N THR A 80 -16.65 6.06 -5.97
CA THR A 80 -16.73 7.52 -5.88
C THR A 80 -15.78 8.26 -6.82
N PHE A 81 -15.04 7.55 -7.70
CA PHE A 81 -14.08 8.23 -8.54
C PHE A 81 -14.71 8.86 -9.79
N ILE A 82 -14.17 10.02 -10.14
CA ILE A 82 -14.46 10.77 -11.36
C ILE A 82 -13.12 10.98 -12.06
N TYR A 83 -13.10 10.82 -13.38
CA TYR A 83 -11.92 10.99 -14.21
C TYR A 83 -11.81 12.42 -14.73
N TYR A 84 -10.56 12.91 -14.78
CA TYR A 84 -10.20 14.15 -15.45
C TYR A 84 -9.00 13.90 -16.36
N GLU A 85 -8.89 14.73 -17.40
CA GLU A 85 -7.73 14.70 -18.29
C GLU A 85 -6.43 14.99 -17.52
N HIS A 86 -5.36 14.28 -17.86
CA HIS A 86 -4.04 14.34 -17.20
C HIS A 86 -3.98 13.80 -15.75
N ASP A 87 -5.00 13.07 -15.31
CA ASP A 87 -4.90 12.33 -14.07
C ASP A 87 -4.02 11.09 -14.23
N LEU A 88 -3.10 10.86 -13.29
CA LEU A 88 -2.47 9.56 -13.12
C LEU A 88 -3.36 8.74 -12.19
N ILE A 89 -4.15 7.85 -12.78
CA ILE A 89 -5.10 7.02 -12.03
C ILE A 89 -4.49 5.64 -11.83
N ILE A 90 -4.35 5.24 -10.58
CA ILE A 90 -3.85 3.94 -10.18
C ILE A 90 -4.92 3.20 -9.36
N VAL A 91 -5.46 2.13 -9.92
CA VAL A 91 -6.35 1.22 -9.20
C VAL A 91 -5.48 0.21 -8.44
N ILE A 92 -5.75 0.02 -7.16
CA ILE A 92 -4.90 -0.80 -6.29
C ILE A 92 -5.68 -2.00 -5.77
N SER A 93 -5.10 -3.18 -5.97
CA SER A 93 -5.63 -4.46 -5.46
C SER A 93 -4.48 -5.36 -5.05
N GLN A 94 -4.20 -5.51 -3.75
CA GLN A 94 -3.10 -6.37 -3.31
C GLN A 94 -3.29 -7.81 -3.79
N SER A 95 -4.44 -8.40 -3.53
CA SER A 95 -4.72 -9.78 -3.91
C SER A 95 -4.85 -10.00 -5.42
N GLY A 96 -5.07 -8.92 -6.19
CA GLY A 96 -5.44 -9.02 -7.60
C GLY A 96 -6.82 -9.65 -7.86
N LEU A 97 -7.60 -9.90 -6.80
CA LEU A 97 -8.91 -10.57 -6.85
C LEU A 97 -10.06 -9.67 -6.39
N SER A 98 -9.78 -8.43 -5.97
CA SER A 98 -10.81 -7.53 -5.43
C SER A 98 -11.85 -7.19 -6.49
N THR A 99 -13.10 -7.60 -6.26
CA THR A 99 -14.26 -7.26 -7.10
C THR A 99 -14.39 -5.75 -7.27
N ASN A 100 -14.19 -4.98 -6.20
CA ASN A 100 -14.27 -3.53 -6.24
C ASN A 100 -13.21 -2.91 -7.17
N ALA A 101 -11.98 -3.43 -7.15
CA ALA A 101 -10.91 -2.97 -8.04
C ALA A 101 -11.21 -3.34 -9.50
N ILE A 102 -11.70 -4.56 -9.74
CA ILE A 102 -12.12 -5.03 -11.06
C ILE A 102 -13.23 -4.13 -11.63
N GLU A 103 -14.25 -3.81 -10.85
CA GLU A 103 -15.33 -2.91 -11.29
C GLU A 103 -14.83 -1.48 -11.57
N ALA A 104 -13.86 -0.98 -10.80
CA ALA A 104 -13.21 0.29 -11.09
C ALA A 104 -12.46 0.25 -12.43
N LEU A 105 -11.70 -0.82 -12.72
CA LEU A 105 -11.01 -1.01 -13.99
C LEU A 105 -11.98 -1.10 -15.16
N LYS A 106 -13.05 -1.88 -15.04
CA LYS A 106 -14.12 -1.98 -16.06
C LYS A 106 -14.74 -0.62 -16.36
N LYS A 107 -15.06 0.14 -15.31
CA LYS A 107 -15.63 1.49 -15.46
C LYS A 107 -14.66 2.43 -16.17
N ALA A 108 -13.37 2.42 -15.80
CA ALA A 108 -12.36 3.20 -16.48
C ALA A 108 -12.30 2.85 -17.98
N LYS A 109 -12.25 1.57 -18.28
CA LYS A 109 -12.18 1.07 -19.67
C LYS A 109 -13.41 1.45 -20.49
N SER A 110 -14.61 1.40 -19.89
CA SER A 110 -15.85 1.83 -20.57
C SER A 110 -15.88 3.32 -20.92
N LEU A 111 -15.07 4.12 -20.24
CA LEU A 111 -14.88 5.55 -20.49
C LEU A 111 -13.66 5.84 -21.41
N ASN A 112 -13.09 4.81 -22.03
CA ASN A 112 -11.90 4.86 -22.89
C ASN A 112 -10.63 5.38 -22.18
N TYR A 113 -10.52 5.23 -20.87
CA TYR A 113 -9.28 5.49 -20.14
C TYR A 113 -8.38 4.26 -20.16
N GLN A 114 -7.10 4.48 -20.34
CA GLN A 114 -6.10 3.44 -20.14
C GLN A 114 -6.06 3.06 -18.66
N THR A 115 -6.19 1.76 -18.38
CA THR A 115 -6.30 1.24 -17.02
C THR A 115 -4.95 0.80 -16.50
N LEU A 116 -4.57 1.33 -15.32
CA LEU A 116 -3.36 0.99 -14.60
C LEU A 116 -3.73 0.34 -13.26
N CYS A 117 -3.27 -0.88 -13.03
CA CYS A 117 -3.46 -1.60 -11.77
C CYS A 117 -2.13 -1.80 -11.05
N LEU A 118 -2.09 -1.46 -9.77
CA LEU A 118 -0.98 -1.76 -8.86
C LEU A 118 -1.40 -2.92 -7.95
N THR A 119 -0.67 -4.03 -7.99
CA THR A 119 -1.05 -5.28 -7.33
C THR A 119 0.13 -5.96 -6.63
N GLY A 120 -0.15 -6.91 -5.74
CA GLY A 120 0.86 -7.79 -5.15
C GLY A 120 1.21 -8.98 -6.04
N ASP A 121 0.30 -9.39 -6.93
CA ASP A 121 0.49 -10.50 -7.87
C ASP A 121 -0.18 -10.18 -9.21
N LYS A 122 0.63 -9.99 -10.23
CA LYS A 122 0.18 -9.64 -11.60
C LYS A 122 -0.51 -10.77 -12.35
N ASN A 123 -0.44 -12.02 -11.84
CA ASN A 123 -1.02 -13.18 -12.50
C ASN A 123 -2.48 -13.45 -12.09
N LYS A 124 -3.04 -12.63 -11.20
CA LYS A 124 -4.43 -12.74 -10.72
C LYS A 124 -5.44 -12.06 -11.65
N ASP A 125 -6.71 -12.13 -11.31
CA ASP A 125 -7.85 -11.74 -12.15
C ASP A 125 -7.79 -10.31 -12.70
N VAL A 126 -7.16 -9.37 -11.98
CA VAL A 126 -6.97 -7.98 -12.47
C VAL A 126 -6.27 -7.91 -13.82
N LYS A 127 -5.49 -8.94 -14.21
CA LYS A 127 -4.79 -8.99 -15.50
C LYS A 127 -5.72 -8.93 -16.71
N ASP A 128 -6.95 -9.42 -16.57
CA ASP A 128 -7.92 -9.48 -17.65
C ASP A 128 -8.63 -8.13 -17.86
N TYR A 129 -8.46 -7.20 -16.92
CA TYR A 129 -9.15 -5.91 -16.89
C TYR A 129 -8.23 -4.69 -16.95
N ALA A 130 -6.96 -4.84 -16.63
CA ALA A 130 -5.99 -3.75 -16.66
C ALA A 130 -5.14 -3.80 -17.94
N ASP A 131 -4.94 -2.64 -18.57
CA ASP A 131 -4.05 -2.51 -19.73
C ASP A 131 -2.58 -2.51 -19.30
N VAL A 132 -2.30 -2.01 -18.11
CA VAL A 132 -0.97 -2.01 -17.49
C VAL A 132 -1.07 -2.52 -16.05
N ILE A 133 -0.21 -3.47 -15.71
CA ILE A 133 -0.15 -4.06 -14.37
C ILE A 133 1.24 -3.86 -13.79
N LEU A 134 1.27 -3.32 -12.58
CA LEU A 134 2.48 -3.06 -11.81
C LEU A 134 2.44 -3.85 -10.51
N GLU A 135 3.58 -4.42 -10.13
CA GLU A 135 3.77 -5.04 -8.82
C GLU A 135 4.52 -4.08 -7.90
N TYR A 136 4.07 -3.96 -6.65
CA TYR A 136 4.70 -3.05 -5.67
C TYR A 136 5.70 -3.73 -4.74
N GLY A 137 6.16 -4.93 -5.11
CA GLY A 137 7.28 -5.61 -4.45
C GLY A 137 6.94 -6.22 -3.09
N VAL A 138 5.67 -6.60 -2.85
CA VAL A 138 5.27 -7.26 -1.61
C VAL A 138 5.73 -8.72 -1.54
N GLY A 139 5.91 -9.37 -2.69
CA GLY A 139 6.12 -10.80 -2.78
C GLY A 139 4.90 -11.60 -2.34
N GLU A 140 5.11 -12.85 -1.98
CA GLU A 140 4.01 -13.75 -1.58
C GLU A 140 3.47 -13.41 -0.19
N GLU A 141 2.15 -13.34 -0.05
CA GLU A 141 1.43 -13.18 1.21
C GLU A 141 0.17 -14.04 1.18
N LEU A 142 0.21 -15.20 1.85
CA LEU A 142 -0.81 -16.25 1.76
C LEU A 142 -1.85 -16.20 2.89
N VAL A 143 -1.74 -15.25 3.81
CA VAL A 143 -2.76 -15.05 4.86
C VAL A 143 -3.96 -14.29 4.29
N GLY A 144 -5.15 -14.56 4.82
CA GLY A 144 -6.39 -13.91 4.37
C GLY A 144 -6.45 -12.41 4.68
N TYR A 145 -5.64 -11.95 5.62
CA TYR A 145 -5.59 -10.58 6.08
C TYR A 145 -4.30 -9.89 5.63
N VAL A 146 -4.44 -8.79 4.88
CA VAL A 146 -3.30 -8.00 4.39
C VAL A 146 -2.42 -7.55 5.55
N THR A 147 -1.15 -7.93 5.54
CA THR A 147 -0.21 -7.69 6.65
C THR A 147 1.00 -6.86 6.16
N LYS A 148 2.04 -7.51 5.62
CA LYS A 148 3.21 -6.79 5.07
C LYS A 148 2.85 -5.92 3.87
N GLY A 149 1.79 -6.29 3.13
CA GLY A 149 1.30 -5.56 1.97
C GLY A 149 0.94 -4.12 2.26
N VAL A 150 0.43 -3.81 3.47
CA VAL A 150 0.10 -2.43 3.88
C VAL A 150 1.35 -1.55 3.91
N SER A 151 2.38 -1.99 4.63
CA SER A 151 3.64 -1.24 4.78
C SER A 151 4.39 -1.16 3.45
N THR A 152 4.38 -2.23 2.67
CA THR A 152 5.05 -2.30 1.37
C THR A 152 4.40 -1.38 0.35
N LEU A 153 3.06 -1.32 0.30
CA LEU A 153 2.35 -0.40 -0.57
C LEU A 153 2.59 1.06 -0.17
N ALA A 154 2.52 1.36 1.12
CA ALA A 154 2.82 2.71 1.61
C ALA A 154 4.25 3.14 1.25
N LEU A 155 5.24 2.24 1.40
CA LEU A 155 6.62 2.48 0.98
C LEU A 155 6.72 2.71 -0.53
N TYR A 156 6.07 1.87 -1.36
CA TYR A 156 6.09 2.03 -2.82
C TYR A 156 5.63 3.43 -3.24
N LEU A 157 4.53 3.91 -2.66
CA LEU A 157 4.01 5.25 -2.93
C LEU A 157 4.98 6.35 -2.48
N CYS A 158 5.66 6.17 -1.33
CA CYS A 158 6.69 7.11 -0.88
C CYS A 158 7.90 7.12 -1.82
N LEU A 159 8.36 5.95 -2.26
CA LEU A 159 9.47 5.82 -3.22
C LEU A 159 9.12 6.45 -4.58
N PHE A 160 7.89 6.23 -5.07
CA PHE A 160 7.39 6.89 -6.26
C PHE A 160 7.46 8.43 -6.12
N ALA A 161 6.98 8.98 -5.01
CA ALA A 161 7.00 10.42 -4.79
C ALA A 161 8.43 10.99 -4.75
N ILE A 162 9.37 10.29 -4.12
CA ILE A 162 10.77 10.68 -4.05
C ILE A 162 11.39 10.72 -5.45
N GLU A 163 11.23 9.67 -6.24
CA GLU A 163 11.84 9.58 -7.56
C GLU A 163 11.14 10.54 -8.54
N PHE A 164 9.81 10.67 -8.49
CA PHE A 164 9.03 11.58 -9.35
C PHE A 164 9.40 13.06 -9.10
N ALA A 165 9.53 13.46 -7.85
CA ALA A 165 9.89 14.82 -7.45
C ALA A 165 11.40 15.06 -7.32
N ASN A 166 12.24 14.03 -7.58
CA ASN A 166 13.70 14.05 -7.43
C ASN A 166 14.17 14.49 -6.02
N LYS A 167 13.45 14.06 -4.96
CA LYS A 167 13.75 14.40 -3.55
C LYS A 167 14.51 13.29 -2.84
N LYS A 168 15.69 12.93 -3.38
CA LYS A 168 16.51 11.78 -2.95
C LYS A 168 17.02 11.87 -1.50
N GLU A 169 17.02 13.06 -0.92
CA GLU A 169 17.38 13.31 0.48
C GLU A 169 16.51 12.53 1.47
N PHE A 170 15.27 12.18 1.09
CA PHE A 170 14.36 11.39 1.93
C PHE A 170 14.66 9.90 1.97
N ILE A 171 15.55 9.38 1.11
CA ILE A 171 15.87 7.93 1.12
C ILE A 171 16.47 7.52 2.46
N SER A 172 17.39 8.30 3.01
CA SER A 172 17.99 8.01 4.32
C SER A 172 16.97 8.01 5.47
N GLU A 173 15.94 8.85 5.38
CA GLU A 173 14.83 8.85 6.35
C GLU A 173 13.99 7.58 6.25
N LEU A 174 13.71 7.08 5.04
CA LEU A 174 13.00 5.81 4.85
C LEU A 174 13.82 4.62 5.36
N GLU A 175 15.12 4.59 5.09
CA GLU A 175 16.02 3.56 5.64
C GLU A 175 16.02 3.56 7.18
N LYS A 176 16.04 4.75 7.78
CA LYS A 176 15.90 4.89 9.24
C LYS A 176 14.56 4.37 9.72
N ALA A 177 13.45 4.70 9.03
CA ALA A 177 12.12 4.21 9.39
C ALA A 177 12.04 2.68 9.34
N VAL A 178 12.66 2.04 8.35
CA VAL A 178 12.71 0.57 8.25
C VAL A 178 13.50 -0.04 9.42
N ARG A 179 14.63 0.56 9.82
CA ARG A 179 15.36 0.10 11.02
C ARG A 179 14.50 0.21 12.27
N LEU A 180 13.81 1.34 12.46
CA LEU A 180 12.90 1.53 13.59
C LEU A 180 11.70 0.58 13.57
N ASN A 181 11.20 0.22 12.39
CA ASN A 181 10.14 -0.76 12.26
C ASN A 181 10.53 -2.11 12.88
N LYS A 182 11.75 -2.59 12.63
CA LYS A 182 12.25 -3.82 13.25
C LYS A 182 12.27 -3.74 14.80
N GLU A 183 12.72 -2.61 15.35
CA GLU A 183 12.70 -2.40 16.80
C GLU A 183 11.27 -2.33 17.34
N MET A 184 10.37 -1.67 16.62
CA MET A 184 8.96 -1.55 17.02
C MET A 184 8.25 -2.88 17.07
N ILE A 185 8.55 -3.82 16.17
CA ILE A 185 7.99 -5.18 16.19
C ILE A 185 8.30 -5.85 17.53
N VAL A 186 9.55 -5.81 18.00
CA VAL A 186 9.98 -6.39 19.26
C VAL A 186 9.25 -5.72 20.43
N LYS A 187 9.30 -4.39 20.51
CA LYS A 187 8.67 -3.61 21.59
C LYS A 187 7.15 -3.81 21.64
N SER A 188 6.51 -3.92 20.48
CA SER A 188 5.06 -4.16 20.41
C SER A 188 4.69 -5.54 20.92
N LYS A 189 5.48 -6.58 20.62
CA LYS A 189 5.28 -7.92 21.18
C LYS A 189 5.36 -7.92 22.72
N GLU A 190 6.42 -7.32 23.26
CA GLU A 190 6.61 -7.21 24.71
C GLU A 190 5.46 -6.45 25.36
N PHE A 191 5.03 -5.34 24.75
CA PHE A 191 3.91 -4.53 25.24
C PHE A 191 2.60 -5.32 25.24
N ILE A 192 2.27 -6.01 24.16
CA ILE A 192 1.05 -6.81 24.06
C ILE A 192 1.08 -7.95 25.08
N GLN A 193 2.20 -8.65 25.22
CA GLN A 193 2.34 -9.71 26.21
C GLN A 193 2.12 -9.19 27.65
N LYS A 194 2.73 -8.05 27.98
CA LYS A 194 2.61 -7.42 29.29
C LYS A 194 1.16 -7.04 29.64
N TYR A 195 0.40 -6.56 28.67
CA TYR A 195 -0.97 -6.06 28.88
C TYR A 195 -2.05 -6.97 28.29
N PHE A 196 -1.71 -8.21 28.00
CA PHE A 196 -2.60 -9.15 27.29
C PHE A 196 -3.96 -9.30 27.98
N GLN A 197 -3.98 -9.45 29.31
CA GLN A 197 -5.24 -9.57 30.07
C GLN A 197 -6.12 -8.33 29.94
N SER A 198 -5.52 -7.14 29.96
CA SER A 198 -6.26 -5.88 29.78
C SER A 198 -6.86 -5.78 28.37
N PHE A 199 -6.09 -6.14 27.36
CA PHE A 199 -6.58 -6.16 25.96
C PHE A 199 -7.70 -7.20 25.79
N SER A 200 -7.55 -8.40 26.33
CA SER A 200 -8.55 -9.47 26.22
C SER A 200 -9.86 -9.16 26.95
N ALA A 201 -9.84 -8.27 27.92
CA ALA A 201 -11.03 -7.84 28.66
C ALA A 201 -11.76 -6.66 28.00
N MET A 202 -11.23 -6.08 26.92
CA MET A 202 -11.89 -4.95 26.24
C MET A 202 -13.09 -5.43 25.42
N HIS A 203 -14.23 -4.80 25.65
CA HIS A 203 -15.44 -5.00 24.83
C HIS A 203 -15.55 -3.99 23.70
N GLN A 204 -14.81 -2.89 23.78
CA GLN A 204 -14.83 -1.81 22.81
C GLN A 204 -13.50 -1.07 22.80
N CYS A 205 -13.02 -0.70 21.61
CA CYS A 205 -11.80 0.07 21.41
C CYS A 205 -12.02 1.18 20.40
N TYR A 206 -11.55 2.38 20.69
CA TYR A 206 -11.50 3.51 19.76
C TYR A 206 -10.06 3.80 19.42
N ILE A 207 -9.73 3.79 18.11
CA ILE A 207 -8.40 4.14 17.63
C ILE A 207 -8.47 5.50 16.95
N CYS A 208 -7.75 6.47 17.49
CA CYS A 208 -7.75 7.85 17.00
C CYS A 208 -6.42 8.15 16.30
N GLY A 209 -6.50 8.82 15.16
CA GLY A 209 -5.33 9.30 14.42
C GLY A 209 -5.67 10.52 13.58
N ALA A 210 -4.71 11.44 13.45
CA ALA A 210 -4.82 12.63 12.61
C ALA A 210 -3.56 12.80 11.75
N GLY A 211 -3.67 13.50 10.63
CA GLY A 211 -2.55 13.73 9.72
C GLY A 211 -1.94 12.42 9.22
N ALA A 212 -0.64 12.24 9.42
CA ALA A 212 0.09 11.04 9.01
C ALA A 212 -0.38 9.74 9.72
N ASN A 213 -0.98 9.86 10.92
CA ASN A 213 -1.45 8.71 11.69
C ASN A 213 -2.89 8.31 11.36
N TYR A 214 -3.60 9.06 10.50
CA TYR A 214 -4.98 8.73 10.14
C TYR A 214 -5.11 7.36 9.48
N GLY A 215 -4.27 7.08 8.47
CA GLY A 215 -4.27 5.79 7.80
C GLY A 215 -3.88 4.64 8.73
N THR A 216 -2.94 4.86 9.66
CA THR A 216 -2.54 3.88 10.66
C THR A 216 -3.69 3.57 11.63
N ALA A 217 -4.46 4.58 12.04
CA ALA A 217 -5.63 4.38 12.90
C ALA A 217 -6.73 3.59 12.19
N LEU A 218 -7.00 3.88 10.90
CA LEU A 218 -7.94 3.11 10.09
C LEU A 218 -7.53 1.63 9.98
N GLU A 219 -6.25 1.38 9.68
CA GLU A 219 -5.75 0.02 9.55
C GLU A 219 -5.76 -0.72 10.89
N GLY A 220 -5.38 -0.06 11.97
CA GLY A 220 -5.44 -0.64 13.31
C GLY A 220 -6.87 -1.03 13.71
N ALA A 221 -7.86 -0.18 13.42
CA ALA A 221 -9.26 -0.48 13.68
C ALA A 221 -9.75 -1.67 12.84
N LEU A 222 -9.35 -1.74 11.56
CA LEU A 222 -9.67 -2.87 10.68
C LEU A 222 -9.07 -4.17 11.22
N LYS A 223 -7.79 -4.16 11.60
CA LYS A 223 -7.07 -5.36 12.08
C LYS A 223 -7.57 -5.90 13.43
N ILE A 224 -8.12 -5.05 14.29
CA ILE A 224 -8.76 -5.50 15.54
C ILE A 224 -10.13 -6.12 15.26
N GLY A 225 -10.82 -5.69 14.19
CA GLY A 225 -12.12 -6.22 13.79
C GLY A 225 -12.08 -7.51 12.97
N GLU A 226 -10.94 -7.85 12.40
CA GLU A 226 -10.68 -9.10 11.65
C GLU A 226 -10.35 -10.26 12.60
#